data_d3af773acd7f746940a3c8d19a753c79
#
_entry.id   d3af773acd7f746940a3c8d19a753c79
#
_cell.length_a   1.000
_cell.length_b   1.000
_cell.length_c   1.000
_cell.angle_alpha   90.00
_cell.angle_beta   90.00
_cell.angle_gamma   90.00
#
_symmetry.space_group_name_H-M   'P 1'
#
loop_
_entity.id
_entity.type
_entity.pdbx_description
1 polymer ?
#
loop_
_entity_poly.entity_id
_entity_poly.type
_entity_poly.pdbx_seq_one_letter_code
_entity_poly.pdbx_strand_id
1 'polypeptide(L)' 'MEIRTRKSSEQVVQRLKSFFGKGGLGLDIKDETPVCLTFEGGGGYVVASLCEDGGGTRVDLVTQEWDYQVKEFSSRLG' A
#
# COMPACT_ATOMS: atom_id res chain seq x y z
N MET A 1 -8.93 1.39 5.07
CA MET A 1 -9.06 2.64 4.28
C MET A 1 -9.06 2.29 2.81
N GLU A 2 -10.03 2.81 2.09
CA GLU A 2 -10.13 2.57 0.64
C GLU A 2 -9.69 3.80 -0.12
N ILE A 3 -8.84 3.61 -1.14
CA ILE A 3 -8.34 4.68 -2.00
C ILE A 3 -8.61 4.28 -3.44
N ARG A 4 -8.98 5.26 -4.27
CA ARG A 4 -9.12 5.05 -5.71
C ARG A 4 -8.14 5.96 -6.43
N THR A 5 -7.44 5.39 -7.41
CA THR A 5 -6.45 6.12 -8.19
C THR A 5 -6.55 5.72 -9.65
N ARG A 6 -6.13 6.60 -10.54
CA ARG A 6 -6.07 6.28 -11.96
C ARG A 6 -4.80 5.51 -12.35
N LYS A 7 -3.88 5.36 -11.42
CA LYS A 7 -2.66 4.62 -11.66
C LYS A 7 -2.96 3.13 -11.84
N SER A 8 -2.14 2.44 -12.62
CA SER A 8 -2.27 1.00 -12.79
C SER A 8 -1.88 0.30 -11.49
N SER A 9 -2.29 -0.97 -11.35
CA SER A 9 -1.91 -1.75 -10.17
C SER A 9 -0.40 -1.87 -10.04
N GLU A 10 0.33 -1.98 -11.15
CA GLU A 10 1.79 -2.02 -11.11
C GLU A 10 2.38 -0.74 -10.55
N GLN A 11 1.84 0.41 -10.95
CA GLN A 11 2.29 1.69 -10.44
C GLN A 11 1.99 1.83 -8.94
N VAL A 12 0.82 1.35 -8.52
CA VAL A 12 0.44 1.37 -7.10
C VAL A 12 1.39 0.50 -6.29
N VAL A 13 1.70 -0.70 -6.78
CA VAL A 13 2.64 -1.61 -6.10
C VAL A 13 4.01 -0.93 -5.96
N GLN A 14 4.50 -0.28 -7.01
CA GLN A 14 5.77 0.43 -6.96
C GLN A 14 5.76 1.53 -5.89
N ARG A 15 4.66 2.28 -5.81
CA ARG A 15 4.52 3.34 -4.81
C ARG A 15 4.46 2.78 -3.40
N LEU A 16 3.74 1.67 -3.21
CA LEU A 16 3.68 1.00 -1.92
C LEU A 16 5.06 0.55 -1.46
N LYS A 17 5.80 -0.10 -2.35
CA LYS A 17 7.15 -0.57 -2.02
C LYS A 17 8.10 0.59 -1.71
N SER A 18 8.00 1.69 -2.46
CA SER A 18 8.84 2.85 -2.22
C SER A 18 8.52 3.54 -0.91
N PHE A 19 7.25 3.56 -0.52
CA PHE A 19 6.84 4.27 0.69
C PHE A 19 7.01 3.43 1.95
N PHE A 20 6.54 2.18 1.93
CA PHE A 20 6.56 1.32 3.12
C PHE A 20 7.77 0.40 3.19
N GLY A 21 8.39 0.09 2.06
CA GLY A 21 9.51 -0.83 1.99
C GLY A 21 10.84 -0.20 2.35
N LYS A 22 11.92 -0.84 1.90
CA LYS A 22 13.28 -0.45 2.31
C LYS A 22 13.69 0.95 1.87
N GLY A 23 13.14 1.46 0.79
CA GLY A 23 13.45 2.82 0.35
C GLY A 23 12.69 3.90 1.10
N GLY A 24 11.78 3.54 1.97
CA GLY A 24 10.95 4.46 2.72
C GLY A 24 10.98 4.15 4.20
N LEU A 25 9.89 3.59 4.73
CA LEU A 25 9.78 3.33 6.17
C LEU A 25 10.58 2.12 6.65
N GLY A 26 11.06 1.29 5.72
CA GLY A 26 11.90 0.17 6.07
C GLY A 26 11.17 -1.07 6.54
N LEU A 27 9.87 -1.18 6.23
CA LEU A 27 9.11 -2.36 6.58
C LEU A 27 9.50 -3.54 5.69
N ASP A 28 9.40 -4.74 6.24
CA ASP A 28 9.67 -5.95 5.48
C ASP A 28 8.42 -6.42 4.74
N ILE A 29 8.61 -6.90 3.50
CA ILE A 29 7.52 -7.49 2.73
C ILE A 29 7.41 -8.94 3.16
N LYS A 30 6.28 -9.31 3.78
CA LYS A 30 6.05 -10.66 4.27
C LYS A 30 5.26 -11.51 3.31
N ASP A 31 4.46 -10.89 2.47
CA ASP A 31 3.67 -11.58 1.46
C ASP A 31 3.47 -10.65 0.28
N GLU A 32 3.57 -11.22 -0.91
CA GLU A 32 3.40 -10.44 -2.13
C GLU A 32 2.75 -11.30 -3.19
N THR A 33 1.58 -10.85 -3.66
CA THR A 33 0.90 -11.43 -4.81
C THR A 33 0.57 -10.29 -5.77
N PRO A 34 0.11 -10.56 -7.00
CA PRO A 34 -0.27 -9.47 -7.91
C PRO A 34 -1.35 -8.54 -7.38
N VAL A 35 -2.12 -8.99 -6.38
CA VAL A 35 -3.25 -8.21 -5.85
C VAL A 35 -3.17 -7.92 -4.36
N CYS A 36 -2.08 -8.33 -3.69
CA CYS A 36 -1.97 -8.14 -2.25
C CYS A 36 -0.51 -8.01 -1.82
N LEU A 37 -0.25 -7.04 -0.95
CA LEU A 37 1.06 -6.83 -0.35
C LEU A 37 0.90 -6.71 1.15
N THR A 38 1.75 -7.44 1.89
CA THR A 38 1.79 -7.34 3.35
C THR A 38 3.16 -6.85 3.78
N PHE A 39 3.18 -5.76 4.52
CA PHE A 39 4.40 -5.20 5.10
C PHE A 39 4.35 -5.36 6.62
N GLU A 40 5.47 -5.70 7.24
CA GLU A 40 5.57 -5.80 8.71
C GLU A 40 6.81 -5.08 9.20
N GLY A 41 6.68 -4.46 10.35
CA GLY A 41 7.79 -3.80 11.02
C GLY A 41 7.31 -2.89 12.13
N GLY A 42 8.21 -2.54 13.04
CA GLY A 42 7.91 -1.62 14.12
C GLY A 42 6.78 -2.06 15.04
N GLY A 43 6.54 -3.36 15.15
CA GLY A 43 5.48 -3.88 16.00
C GLY A 43 4.10 -3.89 15.35
N GLY A 44 4.02 -3.54 14.07
CA GLY A 44 2.75 -3.50 13.36
C GLY A 44 2.84 -4.02 11.94
N TYR A 45 1.79 -3.75 11.16
CA TYR A 45 1.71 -4.23 9.79
C TYR A 45 0.89 -3.29 8.92
N VAL A 46 1.07 -3.42 7.61
CA VAL A 46 0.24 -2.76 6.59
C VAL A 46 -0.11 -3.81 5.55
N VAL A 47 -1.39 -4.00 5.29
CA VAL A 47 -1.87 -4.91 4.25
C VAL A 47 -2.56 -4.09 3.17
N ALA A 48 -2.09 -4.22 1.94
CA ALA A 48 -2.66 -3.52 0.79
C ALA A 48 -3.28 -4.54 -0.16
N SER A 49 -4.58 -4.40 -0.43
CA SER A 49 -5.30 -5.23 -1.39
C SER A 49 -5.66 -4.36 -2.59
N LEU A 50 -5.39 -4.83 -3.79
CA LEU A 50 -5.59 -4.08 -5.01
C LEU A 50 -6.64 -4.75 -5.90
N CYS A 51 -7.47 -3.92 -6.51
CA CYS A 51 -8.50 -4.38 -7.44
C CYS A 51 -8.61 -3.37 -8.57
N GLU A 52 -8.60 -3.84 -9.81
CA GLU A 52 -8.81 -2.95 -10.95
C GLU A 52 -10.26 -2.51 -11.01
N ASP A 53 -10.48 -1.24 -11.30
CA ASP A 53 -11.81 -0.66 -11.23
C ASP A 53 -11.91 0.50 -12.24
N GLY A 54 -12.55 0.24 -13.37
CA GLY A 54 -12.90 1.28 -14.34
C GLY A 54 -11.71 2.06 -14.91
N GLY A 55 -10.62 1.39 -15.22
CA GLY A 55 -9.44 2.03 -15.80
C GLY A 55 -8.44 2.55 -14.77
N GLY A 56 -8.69 2.28 -13.50
CA GLY A 56 -7.77 2.62 -12.43
C GLY A 56 -7.66 1.48 -11.45
N THR A 57 -7.27 1.79 -10.24
CA THR A 57 -7.08 0.79 -9.19
C THR A 57 -7.73 1.25 -7.89
N ARG A 58 -8.45 0.33 -7.26
CA ARG A 58 -8.94 0.51 -5.90
C ARG A 58 -7.97 -0.19 -4.97
N VAL A 59 -7.55 0.53 -3.94
CA VAL A 59 -6.59 0.01 -2.96
C VAL A 59 -7.24 0.04 -1.59
N ASP A 60 -7.32 -1.12 -0.94
CA ASP A 60 -7.78 -1.21 0.45
C ASP A 60 -6.56 -1.38 1.34
N LEU A 61 -6.42 -0.50 2.32
CA LEU A 61 -5.31 -0.54 3.26
C LEU A 61 -5.83 -0.84 4.66
N VAL A 62 -5.27 -1.88 5.27
CA VAL A 62 -5.53 -2.24 6.66
C VAL A 62 -4.20 -2.17 7.40
N THR A 63 -4.18 -1.53 8.55
CA THR A 63 -2.92 -1.34 9.26
C THR A 63 -3.11 -1.43 10.77
N GLN A 64 -2.04 -1.82 11.44
CA GLN A 64 -1.90 -1.71 12.88
C GLN A 64 -0.58 -0.98 13.13
N GLU A 65 -0.60 0.07 13.93
CA GLU A 65 0.54 0.91 14.31
C GLU A 65 1.00 1.90 13.24
N TRP A 66 0.56 1.78 11.98
CA TRP A 66 1.01 2.65 10.90
C TRP A 66 -0.10 3.52 10.33
N ASP A 67 -1.11 3.88 11.15
CA ASP A 67 -2.27 4.64 10.69
C ASP A 67 -1.92 5.99 10.09
N TYR A 68 -1.04 6.72 10.73
CA TYR A 68 -0.62 8.03 10.24
C TYR A 68 0.05 7.92 8.87
N GLN A 69 0.94 6.95 8.74
CA GLN A 69 1.68 6.74 7.50
C GLN A 69 0.77 6.27 6.37
N VAL A 70 -0.23 5.46 6.68
CA VAL A 70 -1.21 5.03 5.69
C VAL A 70 -2.01 6.24 5.20
N LYS A 71 -2.41 7.13 6.07
CA LYS A 71 -3.11 8.35 5.68
C LYS A 71 -2.22 9.24 4.80
N GLU A 72 -0.96 9.38 5.15
CA GLU A 72 -0.03 10.16 4.36
C GLU A 72 0.16 9.57 2.97
N PHE A 73 0.31 8.24 2.89
CA PHE A 73 0.41 7.56 1.61
C PHE A 73 -0.83 7.80 0.76
N SER A 74 -2.02 7.68 1.35
CA SER A 74 -3.26 7.84 0.58
C SER A 74 -3.41 9.25 0.02
N SER A 75 -2.97 10.27 0.75
CA SER A 75 -3.05 11.64 0.26
C SER A 75 -2.10 11.90 -0.92
N ARG A 76 -0.99 11.17 -0.97
CA ARG A 76 -0.03 11.30 -2.07
C ARG A 76 -0.41 10.47 -3.29
N LEU A 77 -1.10 9.37 -3.09
CA LEU A 77 -1.46 8.47 -4.17
C LEU A 77 -2.63 9.01 -4.99
N GLY A 78 -3.61 9.56 -4.31
CA GLY A 78 -4.77 10.11 -4.95
C GLY A 78 -4.45 11.33 -5.76
#